data_287493fdff779f29109371303a2d2921
#
_entry.id   287493fdff779f29109371303a2d2921
#
_cell.length_a   1.000
_cell.length_b   1.000
_cell.length_c   1.000
_cell.angle_alpha   90.00
_cell.angle_beta   90.00
_cell.angle_gamma   90.00
#
_symmetry.space_group_name_H-M   'P 1'
#
loop_
_entity.id
_entity.type
_entity.pdbx_description
1 polymer ?
#
loop_
_entity_poly.entity_id
_entity_poly.type
_entity_poly.pdbx_seq_one_letter_code
_entity_poly.pdbx_strand_id
1 'polypeptide(L)'
;MSGAPVLETRGLGRRFGGLKAVDDLSISVAEGLTLGVIGPNGSGKSTFINLVTGHLKPTTGSVLIDGTDLTGAKPWVIAAARVARTFQIVKPFRGMTVRQNVAVGIMYGPEGTARMAPALRQADDVLAEVGLAGSGDRAPGELTVADARRLEFAKALALRPRLLLLDEVMAGLRPAEIEPSLALIQQLKQGGMTIVVVEHVMKAILAVSDEVMVLHQGAVLMRGSPREVLSDPRVIEAYLGQKYAKRQAGEHA
;
A
#
# COMPACT_ATOMS: atom_id res chain seq x y z
N MET A 1 -7.63 -20.26 11.15
CA MET A 1 -7.76 -19.46 12.40
C MET A 1 -7.60 -18.02 11.99
N SER A 2 -8.69 -17.22 12.00
CA SER A 2 -8.65 -15.80 11.67
C SER A 2 -7.94 -15.08 12.82
N GLY A 3 -6.70 -14.62 12.60
CA GLY A 3 -6.00 -13.74 13.55
C GLY A 3 -6.79 -12.45 13.80
N ALA A 4 -6.53 -11.77 14.91
CA ALA A 4 -7.11 -10.45 15.16
C ALA A 4 -6.76 -9.49 14.00
N PRO A 5 -7.69 -8.61 13.57
CA PRO A 5 -7.42 -7.71 12.46
C PRO A 5 -6.35 -6.67 12.83
N VAL A 6 -5.36 -6.51 11.94
CA VAL A 6 -4.35 -5.44 12.06
C VAL A 6 -4.93 -4.10 11.60
N LEU A 7 -5.80 -4.12 10.58
CA LEU A 7 -6.55 -2.94 10.13
C LEU A 7 -8.04 -3.25 10.13
N GLU A 8 -8.82 -2.37 10.74
CA GLU A 8 -10.27 -2.39 10.65
C GLU A 8 -10.80 -0.99 10.35
N THR A 9 -11.78 -0.89 9.46
CA THR A 9 -12.54 0.34 9.28
C THR A 9 -14.01 0.06 9.49
N ARG A 10 -14.73 0.99 10.11
CA ARG A 10 -16.17 0.88 10.43
C ARG A 10 -16.88 2.10 9.89
N GLY A 11 -17.72 1.94 8.87
CA GLY A 11 -18.48 3.02 8.27
C GLY A 11 -17.64 4.19 7.77
N LEU A 12 -16.39 3.92 7.38
CA LEU A 12 -15.42 4.95 7.02
C LEU A 12 -15.91 5.73 5.80
N GLY A 13 -16.00 7.04 5.95
CA GLY A 13 -16.48 7.92 4.88
C GLY A 13 -15.68 9.22 4.78
N ARG A 14 -15.54 9.71 3.54
CA ARG A 14 -14.95 11.02 3.25
C ARG A 14 -15.71 11.73 2.16
N ARG A 15 -16.13 12.97 2.47
CA ARG A 15 -16.78 13.87 1.50
C ARG A 15 -15.88 15.06 1.19
N PHE A 16 -15.89 15.50 -0.06
CA PHE A 16 -15.32 16.75 -0.53
C PHE A 16 -16.45 17.57 -1.17
N GLY A 17 -16.99 18.52 -0.43
CA GLY A 17 -18.23 19.19 -0.83
C GLY A 17 -19.37 18.17 -1.01
N GLY A 18 -19.97 18.12 -2.18
CA GLY A 18 -21.03 17.15 -2.52
C GLY A 18 -20.52 15.76 -2.93
N LEU A 19 -19.22 15.59 -3.20
CA LEU A 19 -18.66 14.32 -3.66
C LEU A 19 -18.33 13.41 -2.48
N LYS A 20 -18.89 12.21 -2.47
CA LYS A 20 -18.52 11.12 -1.56
C LYS A 20 -17.36 10.34 -2.18
N ALA A 21 -16.13 10.65 -1.77
CA ALA A 21 -14.95 9.98 -2.29
C ALA A 21 -14.70 8.59 -1.65
N VAL A 22 -15.14 8.41 -0.41
CA VAL A 22 -15.29 7.13 0.29
C VAL A 22 -16.63 7.18 1.02
N ASP A 23 -17.43 6.12 0.91
CA ASP A 23 -18.79 6.05 1.44
C ASP A 23 -19.02 4.70 2.12
N ASP A 24 -19.19 4.74 3.44
CA ASP A 24 -19.54 3.59 4.31
C ASP A 24 -18.59 2.37 4.17
N LEU A 25 -17.29 2.61 4.11
CA LEU A 25 -16.30 1.55 3.91
C LEU A 25 -16.01 0.83 5.24
N SER A 26 -16.51 -0.42 5.35
CA SER A 26 -16.27 -1.30 6.50
C SER A 26 -15.49 -2.52 6.05
N ILE A 27 -14.22 -2.61 6.45
CA ILE A 27 -13.32 -3.71 6.11
C ILE A 27 -12.50 -4.16 7.31
N SER A 28 -12.00 -5.39 7.24
CA SER A 28 -11.08 -5.97 8.20
C SER A 28 -9.95 -6.67 7.44
N VAL A 29 -8.70 -6.44 7.84
CA VAL A 29 -7.50 -7.07 7.27
C VAL A 29 -6.82 -7.83 8.39
N ALA A 30 -6.82 -9.16 8.28
CA ALA A 30 -6.18 -10.04 9.26
C ALA A 30 -4.65 -9.93 9.20
N GLU A 31 -3.97 -10.30 10.29
CA GLU A 31 -2.51 -10.37 10.34
C GLU A 31 -1.97 -11.33 9.27
N GLY A 32 -0.91 -10.93 8.58
CA GLY A 32 -0.26 -11.70 7.51
C GLY A 32 -1.02 -11.73 6.19
N LEU A 33 -2.22 -11.14 6.10
CA LEU A 33 -3.01 -11.11 4.87
C LEU A 33 -2.50 -10.01 3.93
N THR A 34 -2.43 -10.33 2.64
CA THR A 34 -2.22 -9.33 1.58
C THR A 34 -3.53 -9.01 0.89
N LEU A 35 -4.04 -7.80 1.15
CA LEU A 35 -5.26 -7.27 0.51
C LEU A 35 -4.91 -6.42 -0.71
N GLY A 36 -5.31 -6.88 -1.90
CA GLY A 36 -5.29 -6.06 -3.12
C GLY A 36 -6.47 -5.09 -3.14
N VAL A 37 -6.23 -3.84 -3.44
CA VAL A 37 -7.29 -2.83 -3.62
C VAL A 37 -7.24 -2.32 -5.04
N ILE A 38 -8.28 -2.61 -5.81
CA ILE A 38 -8.41 -2.22 -7.20
C ILE A 38 -9.66 -1.37 -7.43
N GLY A 39 -9.77 -0.79 -8.59
CA GLY A 39 -10.93 0.02 -9.00
C GLY A 39 -10.54 1.05 -10.05
N PRO A 40 -11.50 1.58 -10.82
CA PRO A 40 -11.24 2.61 -11.83
C PRO A 40 -10.67 3.90 -11.20
N ASN A 41 -10.18 4.80 -12.05
CA ASN A 41 -9.73 6.11 -11.59
C ASN A 41 -10.89 6.86 -10.92
N GLY A 42 -10.61 7.52 -9.80
CA GLY A 42 -11.63 8.22 -9.02
C GLY A 42 -12.51 7.32 -8.13
N SER A 43 -12.26 6.00 -8.05
CA SER A 43 -13.05 5.08 -7.21
C SER A 43 -12.85 5.24 -5.70
N GLY A 44 -11.88 6.04 -5.24
CA GLY A 44 -11.64 6.29 -3.81
C GLY A 44 -10.39 5.65 -3.23
N LYS A 45 -9.59 4.87 -3.99
CA LYS A 45 -8.40 4.14 -3.50
C LYS A 45 -7.39 5.03 -2.77
N SER A 46 -6.93 6.11 -3.41
CA SER A 46 -5.96 7.03 -2.79
C SER A 46 -6.58 7.78 -1.60
N THR A 47 -7.90 8.05 -1.62
CA THR A 47 -8.61 8.63 -0.47
C THR A 47 -8.64 7.64 0.69
N PHE A 48 -8.92 6.37 0.45
CA PHE A 48 -8.89 5.31 1.45
C PHE A 48 -7.51 5.21 2.12
N ILE A 49 -6.42 5.10 1.31
CA ILE A 49 -5.06 5.07 1.85
C ILE A 49 -4.75 6.32 2.70
N ASN A 50 -5.14 7.50 2.23
CA ASN A 50 -4.91 8.75 2.96
C ASN A 50 -5.70 8.82 4.28
N LEU A 51 -6.88 8.22 4.35
CA LEU A 51 -7.67 8.10 5.59
C LEU A 51 -7.00 7.16 6.58
N VAL A 52 -6.58 5.97 6.15
CA VAL A 52 -5.89 4.97 6.99
C VAL A 52 -4.56 5.49 7.51
N THR A 53 -3.85 6.28 6.71
CA THR A 53 -2.52 6.81 7.07
C THR A 53 -2.53 8.20 7.73
N GLY A 54 -3.72 8.73 8.06
CA GLY A 54 -3.87 10.00 8.77
C GLY A 54 -3.55 11.26 7.94
N HIS A 55 -3.35 11.13 6.63
CA HIS A 55 -3.16 12.27 5.72
C HIS A 55 -4.48 13.00 5.42
N LEU A 56 -5.59 12.31 5.59
CA LEU A 56 -6.93 12.87 5.55
C LEU A 56 -7.70 12.46 6.81
N LYS A 57 -8.53 13.37 7.33
CA LYS A 57 -9.47 13.03 8.40
C LYS A 57 -10.75 12.48 7.79
N PRO A 58 -11.35 11.42 8.33
CA PRO A 58 -12.66 10.96 7.90
C PRO A 58 -13.75 11.99 8.20
N THR A 59 -14.82 11.96 7.42
CA THR A 59 -16.06 12.70 7.70
C THR A 59 -16.97 11.88 8.62
N THR A 60 -16.97 10.56 8.44
CA THR A 60 -17.73 9.58 9.22
C THR A 60 -16.90 8.32 9.45
N GLY A 61 -17.31 7.51 10.40
CA GLY A 61 -16.73 6.21 10.68
C GLY A 61 -15.39 6.27 11.41
N SER A 62 -14.75 5.11 11.51
CA SER A 62 -13.52 4.95 12.29
C SER A 62 -12.47 4.11 11.57
N VAL A 63 -11.20 4.28 12.00
CA VAL A 63 -10.03 3.50 11.61
C VAL A 63 -9.40 2.95 12.87
N LEU A 64 -9.31 1.62 12.95
CA LEU A 64 -8.66 0.92 14.05
C LEU A 64 -7.41 0.19 13.53
N ILE A 65 -6.32 0.31 14.28
CA ILE A 65 -5.07 -0.43 14.06
C ILE A 65 -4.79 -1.27 15.29
N ASP A 66 -4.65 -2.58 15.12
CA ASP A 66 -4.50 -3.53 16.25
C ASP A 66 -5.59 -3.31 17.34
N GLY A 67 -6.83 -3.05 16.93
CA GLY A 67 -7.95 -2.75 17.83
C GLY A 67 -7.94 -1.36 18.47
N THR A 68 -6.88 -0.58 18.29
CA THR A 68 -6.79 0.81 18.81
C THR A 68 -7.43 1.78 17.84
N ASP A 69 -8.36 2.59 18.30
CA ASP A 69 -9.00 3.64 17.49
C ASP A 69 -8.01 4.79 17.25
N LEU A 70 -7.60 4.95 16.00
CA LEU A 70 -6.71 6.00 15.51
C LEU A 70 -7.41 6.93 14.51
N THR A 71 -8.71 7.04 14.60
CA THR A 71 -9.54 7.86 13.70
C THR A 71 -9.08 9.31 13.66
N GLY A 72 -8.69 9.79 12.49
CA GLY A 72 -8.21 11.17 12.29
C GLY A 72 -6.90 11.51 13.01
N ALA A 73 -6.18 10.50 13.51
CA ALA A 73 -4.85 10.66 14.07
C ALA A 73 -3.88 11.23 13.01
N LYS A 74 -2.83 11.86 13.48
CA LYS A 74 -1.80 12.45 12.59
C LYS A 74 -0.89 11.35 12.04
N PRO A 75 -0.26 11.54 10.84
CA PRO A 75 0.58 10.52 10.20
C PRO A 75 1.68 9.95 11.10
N TRP A 76 2.30 10.77 11.94
CA TRP A 76 3.34 10.29 12.85
C TRP A 76 2.81 9.40 13.99
N VAL A 77 1.55 9.59 14.42
CA VAL A 77 0.89 8.70 15.38
C VAL A 77 0.57 7.35 14.72
N ILE A 78 0.11 7.38 13.49
CA ILE A 78 -0.12 6.18 12.67
C ILE A 78 1.19 5.41 12.43
N ALA A 79 2.29 6.12 12.12
CA ALA A 79 3.61 5.52 11.96
C ALA A 79 4.12 4.90 13.28
N ALA A 80 3.90 5.55 14.43
CA ALA A 80 4.21 5.01 15.75
C ALA A 80 3.40 3.75 16.08
N ALA A 81 2.19 3.59 15.51
CA ALA A 81 1.39 2.37 15.56
C ALA A 81 1.84 1.31 14.52
N ARG A 82 3.07 1.40 14.01
CA ARG A 82 3.67 0.45 13.07
C ARG A 82 2.92 0.31 11.74
N VAL A 83 2.35 1.41 11.26
CA VAL A 83 1.78 1.50 9.91
C VAL A 83 2.72 2.30 9.03
N ALA A 84 3.22 1.71 7.95
CA ALA A 84 4.02 2.41 6.96
C ALA A 84 3.34 2.42 5.60
N ARG A 85 3.68 3.40 4.77
CA ARG A 85 3.25 3.45 3.37
C ARG A 85 4.40 3.83 2.45
N THR A 86 4.35 3.35 1.22
CA THR A 86 5.10 3.93 0.11
C THR A 86 4.29 5.06 -0.53
N PHE A 87 4.97 5.95 -1.23
CA PHE A 87 4.31 7.02 -1.97
C PHE A 87 4.44 6.78 -3.48
N GLN A 88 3.36 7.06 -4.19
CA GLN A 88 3.33 6.98 -5.66
C GLN A 88 4.45 7.81 -6.30
N ILE A 89 4.74 9.00 -5.76
CA ILE A 89 5.87 9.82 -6.17
C ILE A 89 6.99 9.66 -5.15
N VAL A 90 8.15 9.19 -5.62
CA VAL A 90 9.35 9.04 -4.80
C VAL A 90 9.78 10.39 -4.24
N LYS A 91 9.91 10.49 -2.90
CA LYS A 91 10.27 11.73 -2.19
C LYS A 91 11.47 11.48 -1.27
N PRO A 92 12.67 11.34 -1.80
CA PRO A 92 13.86 11.20 -0.96
C PRO A 92 14.27 12.55 -0.37
N PHE A 93 14.96 12.49 0.76
CA PHE A 93 15.69 13.65 1.30
C PHE A 93 16.93 13.89 0.45
N ARG A 94 16.86 14.86 -0.46
CA ARG A 94 17.89 15.10 -1.49
C ARG A 94 19.26 15.49 -0.94
N GLY A 95 19.32 16.08 0.24
CA GLY A 95 20.57 16.45 0.91
C GLY A 95 21.21 15.32 1.73
N MET A 96 20.66 14.10 1.64
CA MET A 96 21.11 12.91 2.36
C MET A 96 21.47 11.81 1.39
N THR A 97 22.41 10.92 1.79
CA THR A 97 22.70 9.71 1.03
C THR A 97 21.52 8.72 1.09
N VAL A 98 21.54 7.69 0.24
CA VAL A 98 20.56 6.58 0.25
C VAL A 98 20.49 5.94 1.63
N ARG A 99 21.64 5.63 2.25
CA ARG A 99 21.73 5.08 3.61
C ARG A 99 21.12 6.01 4.66
N GLN A 100 21.42 7.30 4.60
CA GLN A 100 20.86 8.29 5.52
C GLN A 100 19.34 8.43 5.37
N ASN A 101 18.79 8.34 4.16
CA ASN A 101 17.35 8.34 3.93
C ASN A 101 16.65 7.20 4.67
N VAL A 102 17.23 6.01 4.67
CA VAL A 102 16.70 4.85 5.41
C VAL A 102 16.91 5.00 6.90
N ALA A 103 18.09 5.48 7.32
CA ALA A 103 18.42 5.70 8.73
C ALA A 103 17.42 6.62 9.44
N VAL A 104 16.85 7.62 8.74
CA VAL A 104 15.78 8.49 9.30
C VAL A 104 14.59 7.64 9.77
N GLY A 105 14.13 6.67 8.96
CA GLY A 105 13.04 5.77 9.34
C GLY A 105 13.38 4.95 10.59
N ILE A 106 14.61 4.45 10.67
CA ILE A 106 15.09 3.68 11.83
C ILE A 106 15.15 4.56 13.08
N MET A 107 15.63 5.79 12.97
CA MET A 107 15.76 6.71 14.12
C MET A 107 14.41 7.12 14.70
N TYR A 108 13.41 7.33 13.86
CA TYR A 108 12.09 7.83 14.26
C TYR A 108 10.99 6.76 14.25
N GLY A 109 11.34 5.52 13.94
CA GLY A 109 10.43 4.38 14.04
C GLY A 109 10.10 4.01 15.49
N PRO A 110 9.13 3.11 15.71
CA PRO A 110 8.67 2.70 17.05
C PRO A 110 9.77 2.13 17.96
N GLU A 111 10.77 1.49 17.37
CA GLU A 111 11.95 0.94 18.08
C GLU A 111 13.19 1.83 17.87
N GLY A 112 12.95 3.10 17.59
CA GLY A 112 13.97 4.03 17.12
C GLY A 112 15.16 4.21 18.06
N THR A 113 16.32 4.43 17.46
CA THR A 113 17.55 4.81 18.17
C THR A 113 17.88 6.26 17.86
N ALA A 114 18.01 7.08 18.89
CA ALA A 114 18.45 8.47 18.73
C ALA A 114 19.92 8.61 18.24
N ARG A 115 20.63 7.49 18.02
CA ARG A 115 22.04 7.47 17.64
C ARG A 115 22.20 7.18 16.15
N MET A 116 22.84 8.09 15.41
CA MET A 116 23.05 7.98 13.97
C MET A 116 23.86 6.73 13.58
N ALA A 117 24.97 6.44 14.27
CA ALA A 117 25.86 5.35 13.87
C ALA A 117 25.20 3.94 13.91
N PRO A 118 24.43 3.56 14.94
CA PRO A 118 23.62 2.33 14.88
C PRO A 118 22.57 2.35 13.79
N ALA A 119 21.88 3.48 13.57
CA ALA A 119 20.85 3.59 12.54
C ALA A 119 21.43 3.41 11.12
N LEU A 120 22.61 3.94 10.85
CA LEU A 120 23.29 3.75 9.56
C LEU A 120 23.65 2.27 9.30
N ARG A 121 24.11 1.53 10.32
CA ARG A 121 24.39 0.09 10.16
C ARG A 121 23.11 -0.70 9.86
N GLN A 122 22.06 -0.45 10.61
CA GLN A 122 20.75 -1.09 10.35
C GLN A 122 20.17 -0.70 8.99
N ALA A 123 20.46 0.52 8.50
CA ALA A 123 20.05 0.95 7.18
C ALA A 123 20.71 0.12 6.07
N ASP A 124 21.95 -0.33 6.23
CA ASP A 124 22.60 -1.20 5.27
C ASP A 124 21.91 -2.58 5.16
N ASP A 125 21.44 -3.12 6.30
CA ASP A 125 20.68 -4.38 6.33
C ASP A 125 19.34 -4.22 5.56
N VAL A 126 18.61 -3.12 5.81
CA VAL A 126 17.36 -2.82 5.11
C VAL A 126 17.60 -2.57 3.61
N LEU A 127 18.69 -1.88 3.25
CA LEU A 127 19.05 -1.68 1.85
C LEU A 127 19.37 -3.00 1.15
N ALA A 128 20.03 -3.94 1.82
CA ALA A 128 20.29 -5.26 1.28
C ALA A 128 18.99 -6.04 1.05
N GLU A 129 18.03 -5.97 1.98
CA GLU A 129 16.72 -6.62 1.88
C GLU A 129 15.94 -6.17 0.63
N VAL A 130 16.00 -4.90 0.27
CA VAL A 130 15.33 -4.37 -0.92
C VAL A 130 16.19 -4.43 -2.20
N GLY A 131 17.35 -5.07 -2.16
CA GLY A 131 18.24 -5.21 -3.32
C GLY A 131 19.03 -3.94 -3.68
N LEU A 132 19.30 -3.07 -2.70
CA LEU A 132 20.13 -1.87 -2.81
C LEU A 132 21.48 -1.98 -2.08
N ALA A 133 21.96 -3.20 -1.83
CA ALA A 133 23.26 -3.43 -1.22
C ALA A 133 24.37 -2.67 -2.00
N GLY A 134 25.25 -2.00 -1.26
CA GLY A 134 26.33 -1.20 -1.85
C GLY A 134 25.95 0.18 -2.42
N SER A 135 24.66 0.53 -2.40
CA SER A 135 24.18 1.85 -2.88
C SER A 135 24.09 2.91 -1.77
N GLY A 136 24.45 2.57 -0.55
CA GLY A 136 24.21 3.40 0.64
C GLY A 136 24.83 4.81 0.59
N ASP A 137 26.00 4.95 -0.02
CA ASP A 137 26.71 6.23 -0.07
C ASP A 137 26.35 7.10 -1.30
N ARG A 138 25.54 6.57 -2.21
CA ARG A 138 25.06 7.31 -3.39
C ARG A 138 24.08 8.40 -3.00
N ALA A 139 24.02 9.45 -3.82
CA ALA A 139 22.94 10.42 -3.74
C ALA A 139 21.64 9.80 -4.35
N PRO A 140 20.44 10.09 -3.78
CA PRO A 140 19.18 9.58 -4.33
C PRO A 140 18.93 9.94 -5.80
N GLY A 141 19.49 11.07 -6.28
CA GLY A 141 19.38 11.49 -7.68
C GLY A 141 20.19 10.65 -8.67
N GLU A 142 21.10 9.79 -8.19
CA GLU A 142 21.89 8.87 -9.01
C GLU A 142 21.23 7.49 -9.19
N LEU A 143 20.09 7.28 -8.52
CA LEU A 143 19.35 6.04 -8.61
C LEU A 143 18.53 5.97 -9.90
N THR A 144 18.41 4.77 -10.44
CA THR A 144 17.41 4.51 -11.49
C THR A 144 16.00 4.67 -10.94
N VAL A 145 14.98 4.75 -11.80
CA VAL A 145 13.57 4.79 -11.37
C VAL A 145 13.23 3.58 -10.52
N ALA A 146 13.69 2.38 -10.91
CA ALA A 146 13.46 1.15 -10.17
C ALA A 146 14.15 1.19 -8.79
N ASP A 147 15.39 1.64 -8.71
CA ASP A 147 16.13 1.72 -7.45
C ASP A 147 15.56 2.82 -6.53
N ALA A 148 15.07 3.91 -7.10
CA ALA A 148 14.36 4.93 -6.32
C ALA A 148 13.05 4.39 -5.71
N ARG A 149 12.33 3.49 -6.42
CA ARG A 149 11.18 2.76 -5.86
C ARG A 149 11.61 1.83 -4.72
N ARG A 150 12.72 1.08 -4.89
CA ARG A 150 13.28 0.25 -3.82
C ARG A 150 13.69 1.08 -2.59
N LEU A 151 14.20 2.28 -2.79
CA LEU A 151 14.47 3.21 -1.68
C LEU A 151 13.19 3.58 -0.91
N GLU A 152 12.06 3.82 -1.59
CA GLU A 152 10.77 4.05 -0.90
C GLU A 152 10.32 2.81 -0.09
N PHE A 153 10.52 1.58 -0.61
CA PHE A 153 10.31 0.37 0.18
C PHE A 153 11.23 0.34 1.40
N ALA A 154 12.54 0.59 1.22
CA ALA A 154 13.50 0.60 2.33
C ALA A 154 13.11 1.62 3.41
N LYS A 155 12.68 2.83 3.05
CA LYS A 155 12.21 3.84 3.98
C LYS A 155 10.98 3.39 4.77
N ALA A 156 10.05 2.70 4.12
CA ALA A 156 8.86 2.15 4.76
C ALA A 156 9.21 0.98 5.70
N LEU A 157 10.06 0.05 5.26
CA LEU A 157 10.52 -1.10 6.06
C LEU A 157 11.37 -0.69 7.26
N ALA A 158 12.12 0.42 7.14
CA ALA A 158 12.91 0.99 8.23
C ALA A 158 12.08 1.36 9.48
N LEU A 159 10.76 1.56 9.32
CA LEU A 159 9.82 1.77 10.41
C LEU A 159 9.42 0.46 11.11
N ARG A 160 9.89 -0.71 10.64
CA ARG A 160 9.49 -2.05 11.12
C ARG A 160 7.97 -2.20 11.25
N PRO A 161 7.23 -1.99 10.14
CA PRO A 161 5.78 -1.95 10.18
C PRO A 161 5.18 -3.33 10.47
N ARG A 162 3.98 -3.35 11.06
CA ARG A 162 3.07 -4.50 11.06
C ARG A 162 2.09 -4.45 9.89
N LEU A 163 1.78 -3.24 9.43
CA LEU A 163 0.95 -2.99 8.24
C LEU A 163 1.71 -2.12 7.25
N LEU A 164 1.90 -2.64 6.05
CA LEU A 164 2.54 -1.94 4.94
C LEU A 164 1.50 -1.62 3.85
N LEU A 165 1.33 -0.32 3.55
CA LEU A 165 0.47 0.12 2.46
C LEU A 165 1.34 0.49 1.25
N LEU A 166 1.11 -0.22 0.14
CA LEU A 166 1.81 -0.03 -1.13
C LEU A 166 0.88 0.71 -2.10
N ASP A 167 1.25 1.91 -2.49
CA ASP A 167 0.41 2.78 -3.33
C ASP A 167 1.04 2.95 -4.72
N GLU A 168 0.56 2.18 -5.69
CA GLU A 168 0.99 2.17 -7.10
C GLU A 168 2.52 2.09 -7.28
N VAL A 169 3.14 1.17 -6.54
CA VAL A 169 4.61 1.03 -6.50
C VAL A 169 5.22 0.52 -7.81
N MET A 170 4.40 -0.07 -8.68
CA MET A 170 4.83 -0.57 -9.99
C MET A 170 4.52 0.41 -11.13
N ALA A 171 3.89 1.54 -10.83
CA ALA A 171 3.59 2.55 -11.83
C ALA A 171 4.88 3.11 -12.46
N GLY A 172 4.94 3.08 -13.81
CA GLY A 172 6.08 3.58 -14.57
C GLY A 172 7.30 2.65 -14.65
N LEU A 173 7.23 1.44 -14.05
CA LEU A 173 8.26 0.41 -14.21
C LEU A 173 8.12 -0.31 -15.57
N ARG A 174 9.24 -0.69 -16.15
CA ARG A 174 9.26 -1.57 -17.32
C ARG A 174 8.91 -3.01 -16.90
N PRO A 175 8.41 -3.85 -17.83
CA PRO A 175 8.03 -5.24 -17.49
C PRO A 175 9.15 -6.03 -16.76
N ALA A 176 10.41 -5.83 -17.14
CA ALA A 176 11.58 -6.48 -16.49
C ALA A 176 11.85 -5.97 -15.06
N GLU A 177 11.32 -4.81 -14.68
CA GLU A 177 11.48 -4.21 -13.35
C GLU A 177 10.31 -4.57 -12.41
N ILE A 178 9.19 -5.01 -12.97
CA ILE A 178 8.00 -5.45 -12.21
C ILE A 178 8.29 -6.75 -11.47
N GLU A 179 8.89 -7.74 -12.12
CA GLU A 179 9.17 -9.05 -11.53
C GLU A 179 10.02 -8.98 -10.24
N PRO A 180 11.13 -8.20 -10.17
CA PRO A 180 11.86 -8.00 -8.93
C PRO A 180 11.04 -7.31 -7.83
N SER A 181 10.13 -6.41 -8.19
CA SER A 181 9.23 -5.74 -7.22
C SER A 181 8.19 -6.72 -6.67
N LEU A 182 7.64 -7.60 -7.53
CA LEU A 182 6.74 -8.67 -7.10
C LEU A 182 7.45 -9.66 -6.17
N ALA A 183 8.68 -10.05 -6.50
CA ALA A 183 9.48 -10.97 -5.68
C ALA A 183 9.72 -10.37 -4.28
N LEU A 184 10.03 -9.08 -4.17
CA LEU A 184 10.16 -8.39 -2.88
C LEU A 184 8.86 -8.44 -2.07
N ILE A 185 7.72 -8.12 -2.69
CA ILE A 185 6.41 -8.16 -2.00
C ILE A 185 6.10 -9.59 -1.55
N GLN A 186 6.37 -10.59 -2.37
CA GLN A 186 6.18 -12.00 -2.01
C GLN A 186 7.08 -12.43 -0.85
N GLN A 187 8.34 -11.97 -0.82
CA GLN A 187 9.26 -12.23 0.29
C GLN A 187 8.73 -11.62 1.59
N LEU A 188 8.28 -10.37 1.57
CA LEU A 188 7.69 -9.70 2.74
C LEU A 188 6.43 -10.43 3.23
N LYS A 189 5.57 -10.86 2.32
CA LYS A 189 4.39 -11.67 2.62
C LYS A 189 4.76 -13.00 3.29
N GLN A 190 5.75 -13.72 2.75
CA GLN A 190 6.25 -14.98 3.35
C GLN A 190 6.84 -14.76 4.73
N GLY A 191 7.41 -13.58 5.00
CA GLY A 191 7.84 -13.12 6.32
C GLY A 191 6.71 -12.77 7.28
N GLY A 192 5.44 -12.92 6.88
CA GLY A 192 4.27 -12.64 7.73
C GLY A 192 3.83 -11.17 7.74
N MET A 193 4.34 -10.33 6.84
CA MET A 193 3.93 -8.92 6.72
C MET A 193 2.48 -8.81 6.31
N THR A 194 1.70 -7.99 7.01
CA THR A 194 0.36 -7.59 6.57
C THR A 194 0.47 -6.49 5.54
N ILE A 195 -0.11 -6.67 4.35
CA ILE A 195 0.06 -5.74 3.24
C ILE A 195 -1.30 -5.31 2.69
N VAL A 196 -1.45 -4.03 2.43
CA VAL A 196 -2.51 -3.50 1.55
C VAL A 196 -1.83 -2.94 0.31
N VAL A 197 -2.11 -3.52 -0.84
CA VAL A 197 -1.51 -3.11 -2.11
C VAL A 197 -2.56 -2.49 -3.03
N VAL A 198 -2.38 -1.22 -3.38
CA VAL A 198 -3.20 -0.53 -4.39
C VAL A 198 -2.44 -0.57 -5.71
N GLU A 199 -3.02 -1.23 -6.70
CA GLU A 199 -2.41 -1.36 -8.02
C GLU A 199 -3.49 -1.39 -9.11
N HIS A 200 -3.09 -1.03 -10.32
CA HIS A 200 -3.92 -1.17 -11.51
C HIS A 200 -3.35 -2.20 -12.50
N VAL A 201 -2.18 -2.76 -12.19
CA VAL A 201 -1.57 -3.87 -12.95
C VAL A 201 -2.17 -5.19 -12.46
N MET A 202 -3.15 -5.73 -13.19
CA MET A 202 -3.87 -6.95 -12.79
C MET A 202 -2.94 -8.13 -12.51
N LYS A 203 -1.89 -8.33 -13.33
CA LYS A 203 -0.88 -9.38 -13.13
C LYS A 203 -0.23 -9.27 -11.74
N ALA A 204 0.04 -8.05 -11.28
CA ALA A 204 0.64 -7.81 -9.98
C ALA A 204 -0.31 -8.19 -8.84
N ILE A 205 -1.56 -7.75 -8.93
CA ILE A 205 -2.60 -8.07 -7.94
C ILE A 205 -2.80 -9.58 -7.81
N LEU A 206 -2.90 -10.29 -8.95
CA LEU A 206 -3.03 -11.75 -8.98
C LEU A 206 -1.84 -12.47 -8.33
N ALA A 207 -0.64 -11.92 -8.50
CA ALA A 207 0.59 -12.57 -8.03
C ALA A 207 0.80 -12.45 -6.52
N VAL A 208 0.32 -11.38 -5.89
CA VAL A 208 0.68 -11.08 -4.49
C VAL A 208 -0.50 -11.15 -3.51
N SER A 209 -1.74 -10.94 -3.97
CA SER A 209 -2.90 -10.78 -3.08
C SER A 209 -3.50 -12.13 -2.67
N ASP A 210 -3.89 -12.25 -1.40
CA ASP A 210 -4.74 -13.35 -0.89
C ASP A 210 -6.21 -13.05 -1.15
N GLU A 211 -6.59 -11.78 -0.95
CA GLU A 211 -7.91 -11.27 -1.24
C GLU A 211 -7.81 -9.97 -2.05
N VAL A 212 -8.82 -9.69 -2.82
CA VAL A 212 -8.95 -8.45 -3.59
C VAL A 212 -10.26 -7.77 -3.23
N MET A 213 -10.18 -6.47 -3.00
CA MET A 213 -11.31 -5.57 -2.81
C MET A 213 -11.41 -4.61 -3.99
N VAL A 214 -12.58 -4.54 -4.59
CA VAL A 214 -12.88 -3.60 -5.67
C VAL A 214 -13.60 -2.40 -5.11
N LEU A 215 -13.00 -1.21 -5.27
CA LEU A 215 -13.66 0.06 -4.98
C LEU A 215 -14.30 0.62 -6.27
N HIS A 216 -15.56 1.02 -6.16
CA HIS A 216 -16.29 1.71 -7.21
C HIS A 216 -17.13 2.82 -6.60
N GLN A 217 -16.98 4.05 -7.10
CA GLN A 217 -17.71 5.25 -6.62
C GLN A 217 -17.66 5.44 -5.09
N GLY A 218 -16.51 5.14 -4.48
CA GLY A 218 -16.28 5.31 -3.04
C GLY A 218 -16.74 4.15 -2.15
N ALA A 219 -17.40 3.13 -2.70
CA ALA A 219 -17.91 1.98 -1.96
C ALA A 219 -17.24 0.68 -2.38
N VAL A 220 -17.35 -0.36 -1.54
CA VAL A 220 -16.91 -1.72 -1.90
C VAL A 220 -17.92 -2.33 -2.85
N LEU A 221 -17.50 -2.59 -4.08
CA LEU A 221 -18.30 -3.31 -5.07
C LEU A 221 -18.28 -4.82 -4.82
N MET A 222 -17.08 -5.35 -4.52
CA MET A 222 -16.86 -6.77 -4.26
C MET A 222 -15.58 -6.96 -3.45
N ARG A 223 -15.52 -8.04 -2.65
CA ARG A 223 -14.32 -8.57 -2.01
C ARG A 223 -14.34 -10.08 -2.09
N GLY A 224 -13.20 -10.69 -2.40
CA GLY A 224 -13.08 -12.14 -2.52
C GLY A 224 -11.67 -12.54 -2.97
N SER A 225 -11.51 -13.80 -3.37
CA SER A 225 -10.24 -14.25 -3.96
C SER A 225 -9.98 -13.50 -5.28
N PRO A 226 -8.70 -13.36 -5.69
CA PRO A 226 -8.35 -12.69 -6.93
C PRO A 226 -9.09 -13.25 -8.16
N ARG A 227 -9.28 -14.56 -8.21
CA ARG A 227 -9.97 -15.23 -9.34
C ARG A 227 -11.46 -14.90 -9.37
N GLU A 228 -12.15 -14.98 -8.22
CA GLU A 228 -13.57 -14.64 -8.11
C GLU A 228 -13.82 -13.19 -8.52
N VAL A 229 -13.02 -12.27 -8.00
CA VAL A 229 -13.17 -10.83 -8.27
C VAL A 229 -12.99 -10.53 -9.76
N LEU A 230 -11.98 -11.12 -10.41
CA LEU A 230 -11.71 -10.85 -11.83
C LEU A 230 -12.69 -11.49 -12.79
N SER A 231 -13.43 -12.51 -12.35
CA SER A 231 -14.49 -13.15 -13.16
C SER A 231 -15.88 -12.56 -12.92
N ASP A 232 -16.05 -11.66 -11.94
CA ASP A 232 -17.36 -11.07 -11.62
C ASP A 232 -17.79 -10.06 -12.71
N PRO A 233 -18.98 -10.25 -13.33
CA PRO A 233 -19.47 -9.34 -14.37
C PRO A 233 -19.57 -7.88 -13.94
N ARG A 234 -19.88 -7.61 -12.66
CA ARG A 234 -19.98 -6.24 -12.12
C ARG A 234 -18.62 -5.55 -12.10
N VAL A 235 -17.56 -6.31 -11.80
CA VAL A 235 -16.18 -5.82 -11.82
C VAL A 235 -15.75 -5.53 -13.24
N ILE A 236 -16.04 -6.44 -14.18
CA ILE A 236 -15.75 -6.27 -15.61
C ILE A 236 -16.48 -5.01 -16.15
N GLU A 237 -17.75 -4.86 -15.82
CA GLU A 237 -18.54 -3.67 -16.21
C GLU A 237 -17.97 -2.37 -15.64
N ALA A 238 -17.57 -2.36 -14.36
CA ALA A 238 -17.00 -1.18 -13.70
C ALA A 238 -15.68 -0.72 -14.34
N TYR A 239 -14.89 -1.64 -14.89
CA TYR A 239 -13.61 -1.32 -15.56
C TYR A 239 -13.75 -0.98 -17.03
N LEU A 240 -14.57 -1.71 -17.76
CA LEU A 240 -14.68 -1.63 -19.22
C LEU A 240 -15.86 -0.80 -19.69
N GLY A 241 -16.76 -0.44 -18.77
CA GLY A 241 -18.01 0.26 -19.06
C GLY A 241 -19.08 -0.62 -19.68
N GLN A 242 -20.34 -0.21 -19.55
CA GLN A 242 -21.52 -0.98 -19.97
C GLN A 242 -21.52 -1.44 -21.43
N LYS A 243 -20.87 -0.70 -22.33
CA LYS A 243 -20.82 -1.07 -23.76
C LYS A 243 -20.00 -2.32 -24.04
N TYR A 244 -18.98 -2.60 -23.24
CA TYR A 244 -18.12 -3.78 -23.44
C TYR A 244 -18.71 -5.03 -22.79
N ALA A 245 -19.32 -4.90 -21.62
CA ALA A 245 -20.01 -5.99 -20.94
C ALA A 245 -21.16 -6.57 -21.81
N LYS A 246 -21.90 -5.70 -22.52
CA LYS A 246 -22.95 -6.13 -23.45
C LYS A 246 -22.44 -6.85 -24.70
N ARG A 247 -21.23 -6.55 -25.18
CA ARG A 247 -20.61 -7.26 -26.32
C ARG A 247 -20.24 -8.71 -25.95
N GLN A 248 -19.64 -8.93 -24.79
CA GLN A 248 -19.29 -10.29 -24.36
C GLN A 248 -20.53 -11.15 -24.02
N ALA A 249 -21.58 -10.55 -23.46
CA ALA A 249 -22.84 -11.25 -23.21
C ALA A 249 -23.62 -11.59 -24.50
N GLY A 250 -23.37 -10.87 -25.58
CA GLY A 250 -24.00 -11.11 -26.89
C GLY A 250 -23.25 -12.08 -27.82
N GLU A 251 -22.00 -12.43 -27.51
CA GLU A 251 -21.21 -13.41 -28.29
C GLU A 251 -21.35 -14.84 -27.77
N HIS A 252 -22.14 -15.07 -26.73
CA HIS A 252 -22.45 -16.38 -26.15
C HIS A 252 -23.96 -16.73 -26.22
N ALA A 253 -24.73 -16.04 -27.07
CA ALA A 253 -26.15 -16.33 -27.32
C ALA A 253 -26.35 -16.89 -28.72
#